data_43a5942645c69b45e1b7939008b27627
#
_entry.id   43a5942645c69b45e1b7939008b27627
#
_cell.length_a   1.000
_cell.length_b   1.000
_cell.length_c   1.000
_cell.angle_alpha   90.00
_cell.angle_beta   90.00
_cell.angle_gamma   90.00
#
_symmetry.space_group_name_H-M   'P 1'
#
loop_
_entity.id
_entity.type
_entity.pdbx_description
1 polymer ?
#
loop_
_entity_poly.entity_id
_entity_poly.type
_entity_poly.pdbx_seq_one_letter_code
_entity_poly.pdbx_strand_id
1 'polypeptide(L)'
;MKSFNFKNDKKLFFYQADALNKWKDNDFKLLFEMATGTGKTRTAIAGIKYLNQTRKHLVTIVTTPQNTLSVQWKDEIEAQKLSFDESVVVDGSVPKWDELLVKLLLKNAAGMADHICLYTTHNTASSDKFTQAMQINLHTGTDVLFVGDETHWLGARKFQQALLPCYKYRIGLSATPSRWFDDAGTARLVDYYGNANFEFTIKDALTEYNPMTGKHFLVNYHYLISKVSLDEDETQEYKEVSARISKLWKMKDNNPDAALSLERLMEKRANIIKNASAKYTQLEVILDEIEKNGRIENLIIFVSPQQISNVLSILADRGLIFHKLTEKEGTKPEKRFGNKSEREHIISKFKSKDYQAIVAIKCMDEGIDIPTAGVGILMASSTNPREYIQRVGRIIRQSPDKLSARLYDICVDTIHNLDDESAALERKIRAKEMVRLKEIAENAINSIDALTVINSLE
;
A
#
# COMPACT_ATOMS: atom_id res chain seq x y z
N MET A 1 -11.92 37.71 -7.19
CA MET A 1 -12.23 36.44 -6.48
C MET A 1 -11.35 36.38 -5.24
N LYS A 2 -11.93 36.32 -4.02
CA LYS A 2 -11.13 36.05 -2.83
C LYS A 2 -10.44 34.71 -3.04
N SER A 3 -9.13 34.65 -2.93
CA SER A 3 -8.37 33.41 -3.10
C SER A 3 -8.86 32.42 -2.02
N PHE A 4 -9.54 31.35 -2.45
CA PHE A 4 -9.96 30.29 -1.55
C PHE A 4 -8.70 29.66 -0.91
N ASN A 5 -8.67 29.60 0.40
CA ASN A 5 -7.57 29.01 1.16
C ASN A 5 -8.11 27.82 1.95
N PHE A 6 -7.58 26.64 1.74
CA PHE A 6 -7.99 25.41 2.41
C PHE A 6 -7.75 25.44 3.93
N LYS A 7 -6.86 26.32 4.43
CA LYS A 7 -6.65 26.52 5.88
C LYS A 7 -7.89 27.04 6.61
N ASN A 8 -8.86 27.56 5.89
CA ASN A 8 -10.13 28.03 6.46
C ASN A 8 -11.14 26.87 6.66
N ASP A 9 -10.91 25.68 6.10
CA ASP A 9 -11.75 24.50 6.31
C ASP A 9 -11.33 23.79 7.64
N LYS A 10 -12.10 24.06 8.71
CA LYS A 10 -11.88 23.47 10.04
C LYS A 10 -11.98 21.93 10.08
N LYS A 11 -12.43 21.29 8.99
CA LYS A 11 -12.51 19.84 8.89
C LYS A 11 -11.19 19.22 8.40
N LEU A 12 -10.27 20.02 7.87
CA LEU A 12 -8.96 19.57 7.42
C LEU A 12 -7.92 19.73 8.51
N PHE A 13 -7.00 18.79 8.58
CA PHE A 13 -5.76 18.97 9.33
C PHE A 13 -4.85 19.95 8.59
N PHE A 14 -3.94 20.59 9.32
CA PHE A 14 -3.04 21.63 8.77
C PHE A 14 -2.29 21.14 7.54
N TYR A 15 -1.69 19.94 7.58
CA TYR A 15 -0.95 19.37 6.45
C TYR A 15 -1.85 19.01 5.26
N GLN A 16 -3.10 18.63 5.51
CA GLN A 16 -4.07 18.37 4.43
C GLN A 16 -4.42 19.67 3.69
N ALA A 17 -4.58 20.75 4.45
CA ALA A 17 -4.81 22.07 3.87
C ALA A 17 -3.58 22.58 3.11
N ASP A 18 -2.36 22.34 3.63
CA ASP A 18 -1.11 22.70 2.96
C ASP A 18 -0.92 21.90 1.66
N ALA A 19 -1.20 20.60 1.69
CA ALA A 19 -1.18 19.75 0.48
C ALA A 19 -2.13 20.28 -0.60
N LEU A 20 -3.35 20.66 -0.24
CA LEU A 20 -4.35 21.18 -1.17
C LEU A 20 -4.02 22.59 -1.68
N ASN A 21 -3.42 23.45 -0.84
CA ASN A 21 -2.94 24.76 -1.30
C ASN A 21 -1.78 24.56 -2.30
N LYS A 22 -0.82 23.69 -2.01
CA LYS A 22 0.28 23.35 -2.92
C LYS A 22 -0.25 22.77 -4.25
N TRP A 23 -1.26 21.89 -4.19
CA TRP A 23 -1.92 21.35 -5.38
C TRP A 23 -2.56 22.45 -6.24
N LYS A 24 -3.25 23.39 -5.60
CA LYS A 24 -3.85 24.54 -6.27
C LYS A 24 -2.79 25.45 -6.92
N ASP A 25 -1.69 25.72 -6.19
CA ASP A 25 -0.61 26.59 -6.64
C ASP A 25 0.25 25.93 -7.75
N ASN A 26 0.19 24.60 -7.87
CA ASN A 26 0.83 23.81 -8.92
C ASN A 26 -0.17 23.42 -10.04
N ASP A 27 -0.99 24.35 -10.51
CA ASP A 27 -1.96 24.15 -11.58
C ASP A 27 -2.89 22.94 -11.38
N PHE A 28 -3.23 22.65 -10.12
CA PHE A 28 -4.07 21.51 -9.73
C PHE A 28 -3.51 20.15 -10.17
N LYS A 29 -2.20 19.97 -10.15
CA LYS A 29 -1.50 18.72 -10.41
C LYS A 29 -0.51 18.48 -9.30
N LEU A 30 -0.69 17.41 -8.51
CA LEU A 30 0.24 17.11 -7.42
C LEU A 30 0.21 15.65 -7.03
N LEU A 31 1.36 15.15 -6.63
CA LEU A 31 1.54 13.86 -6.01
C LEU A 31 1.52 14.05 -4.49
N PHE A 32 0.56 13.43 -3.79
CA PHE A 32 0.46 13.42 -2.34
C PHE A 32 1.18 12.19 -1.79
N GLU A 33 2.38 12.39 -1.31
CA GLU A 33 3.18 11.40 -0.62
C GLU A 33 2.92 11.50 0.88
N MET A 34 2.00 10.69 1.36
CA MET A 34 1.54 10.77 2.75
C MET A 34 1.56 9.38 3.39
N ALA A 35 2.02 9.29 4.63
CA ALA A 35 2.08 8.04 5.38
C ALA A 35 0.70 7.34 5.44
N THR A 36 0.71 6.01 5.55
CA THR A 36 -0.52 5.23 5.66
C THR A 36 -1.27 5.61 6.95
N GLY A 37 -2.59 5.80 6.85
CA GLY A 37 -3.41 6.17 8.02
C GLY A 37 -3.50 7.66 8.33
N THR A 38 -2.84 8.53 7.55
CA THR A 38 -2.87 9.99 7.74
C THR A 38 -3.99 10.70 6.96
N GLY A 39 -4.88 9.96 6.30
CA GLY A 39 -6.07 10.53 5.67
C GLY A 39 -5.87 11.03 4.24
N LYS A 40 -5.04 10.34 3.43
CA LYS A 40 -4.88 10.60 1.99
C LYS A 40 -6.21 10.75 1.27
N THR A 41 -7.11 9.76 1.43
CA THR A 41 -8.46 9.74 0.83
C THR A 41 -9.25 10.98 1.21
N ARG A 42 -9.25 11.35 2.49
CA ARG A 42 -9.94 12.54 3.00
C ARG A 42 -9.40 13.82 2.37
N THR A 43 -8.09 13.92 2.20
CA THR A 43 -7.44 15.07 1.53
C THR A 43 -7.89 15.17 0.09
N ALA A 44 -7.89 14.07 -0.66
CA ALA A 44 -8.35 14.06 -2.05
C ALA A 44 -9.85 14.38 -2.17
N ILE A 45 -10.69 13.86 -1.28
CA ILE A 45 -12.13 14.18 -1.27
C ILE A 45 -12.37 15.69 -1.05
N ALA A 46 -11.56 16.34 -0.22
CA ALA A 46 -11.66 17.80 -0.07
C ALA A 46 -11.27 18.55 -1.37
N GLY A 47 -10.29 18.05 -2.12
CA GLY A 47 -9.95 18.56 -3.45
C GLY A 47 -11.08 18.33 -4.46
N ILE A 48 -11.69 17.15 -4.48
CA ILE A 48 -12.87 16.82 -5.28
C ILE A 48 -14.01 17.80 -4.96
N LYS A 49 -14.31 17.99 -3.68
CA LYS A 49 -15.35 18.91 -3.21
C LYS A 49 -15.10 20.33 -3.71
N TYR A 50 -13.87 20.81 -3.60
CA TYR A 50 -13.51 22.15 -4.07
C TYR A 50 -13.77 22.32 -5.56
N LEU A 51 -13.36 21.39 -6.41
CA LEU A 51 -13.60 21.48 -7.85
C LEU A 51 -15.10 21.31 -8.19
N ASN A 52 -15.80 20.39 -7.52
CA ASN A 52 -17.23 20.21 -7.69
C ASN A 52 -18.02 21.51 -7.41
N GLN A 53 -17.59 22.32 -6.44
CA GLN A 53 -18.22 23.60 -6.09
C GLN A 53 -17.78 24.77 -6.97
N THR A 54 -16.66 24.66 -7.68
CA THR A 54 -16.06 25.79 -8.41
C THR A 54 -16.05 25.63 -9.93
N ARG A 55 -16.35 24.43 -10.43
CA ARG A 55 -16.43 24.12 -11.87
C ARG A 55 -17.88 23.88 -12.26
N LYS A 56 -18.25 24.32 -13.46
CA LYS A 56 -19.60 24.16 -13.97
C LYS A 56 -19.85 22.75 -14.50
N HIS A 57 -18.90 22.22 -15.25
CA HIS A 57 -18.95 20.87 -15.80
C HIS A 57 -17.69 20.11 -15.37
N LEU A 58 -17.85 19.03 -14.61
CA LEU A 58 -16.74 18.28 -14.06
C LEU A 58 -16.99 16.77 -14.12
N VAL A 59 -16.08 16.04 -14.74
CA VAL A 59 -15.99 14.59 -14.64
C VAL A 59 -14.84 14.25 -13.66
N THR A 60 -15.17 13.66 -12.54
CA THR A 60 -14.19 13.14 -11.57
C THR A 60 -14.00 11.65 -11.82
N ILE A 61 -12.76 11.23 -11.99
CA ILE A 61 -12.37 9.82 -12.14
C ILE A 61 -11.52 9.44 -10.94
N VAL A 62 -11.99 8.51 -10.14
CA VAL A 62 -11.21 7.90 -9.04
C VAL A 62 -10.81 6.51 -9.49
N THR A 63 -9.50 6.26 -9.61
CA THR A 63 -8.98 4.97 -10.00
C THR A 63 -8.18 4.33 -8.88
N THR A 64 -8.40 3.02 -8.67
CA THR A 64 -7.86 2.25 -7.56
C THR A 64 -7.25 0.93 -8.06
N PRO A 65 -6.38 0.27 -7.28
CA PRO A 65 -5.84 -1.03 -7.64
C PRO A 65 -6.89 -2.15 -7.76
N GLN A 66 -7.95 -2.10 -6.95
CA GLN A 66 -8.94 -3.17 -6.78
C GLN A 66 -10.38 -2.62 -6.70
N ASN A 67 -11.34 -3.44 -7.15
CA ASN A 67 -12.76 -3.08 -7.16
C ASN A 67 -13.32 -2.76 -5.77
N THR A 68 -12.87 -3.47 -4.74
CA THR A 68 -13.30 -3.22 -3.35
C THR A 68 -12.96 -1.80 -2.89
N LEU A 69 -11.81 -1.29 -3.30
CA LEU A 69 -11.40 0.08 -3.00
C LEU A 69 -12.22 1.11 -3.79
N SER A 70 -12.61 0.79 -5.04
CA SER A 70 -13.48 1.65 -5.83
C SER A 70 -14.84 1.84 -5.14
N VAL A 71 -15.41 0.76 -4.58
CA VAL A 71 -16.65 0.82 -3.80
C VAL A 71 -16.45 1.62 -2.51
N GLN A 72 -15.37 1.37 -1.78
CA GLN A 72 -15.04 2.10 -0.55
C GLN A 72 -14.92 3.62 -0.82
N TRP A 73 -14.27 4.01 -1.91
CA TRP A 73 -14.18 5.42 -2.29
C TRP A 73 -15.55 6.05 -2.54
N LYS A 74 -16.44 5.31 -3.20
CA LYS A 74 -17.82 5.73 -3.42
C LYS A 74 -18.53 5.96 -2.09
N ASP A 75 -18.48 4.98 -1.20
CA ASP A 75 -19.12 5.06 0.12
C ASP A 75 -18.58 6.22 0.96
N GLU A 76 -17.24 6.48 0.94
CA GLU A 76 -16.63 7.59 1.65
C GLU A 76 -17.05 8.96 1.09
N ILE A 77 -17.18 9.10 -0.22
CA ILE A 77 -17.65 10.33 -0.86
C ILE A 77 -19.13 10.58 -0.53
N GLU A 78 -19.97 9.54 -0.61
CA GLU A 78 -21.39 9.62 -0.26
C GLU A 78 -21.60 9.96 1.23
N ALA A 79 -20.79 9.38 2.11
CA ALA A 79 -20.82 9.71 3.55
C ALA A 79 -20.51 11.18 3.84
N GLN A 80 -19.73 11.85 2.98
CA GLN A 80 -19.47 13.29 3.10
C GLN A 80 -20.54 14.18 2.43
N LYS A 81 -21.62 13.57 1.94
CA LYS A 81 -22.76 14.25 1.30
C LYS A 81 -22.33 15.17 0.13
N LEU A 82 -21.33 14.74 -0.63
CA LEU A 82 -20.99 15.38 -1.90
C LEU A 82 -22.06 15.01 -2.94
N SER A 83 -22.63 16.02 -3.57
CA SER A 83 -23.65 15.85 -4.60
C SER A 83 -23.01 15.75 -5.98
N PHE A 84 -23.33 14.69 -6.68
CA PHE A 84 -23.06 14.50 -8.11
C PHE A 84 -24.38 14.16 -8.81
N ASP A 85 -24.51 14.53 -10.06
CA ASP A 85 -25.69 14.14 -10.87
C ASP A 85 -25.64 12.63 -11.17
N GLU A 86 -24.44 12.12 -11.33
CA GLU A 86 -24.18 10.67 -11.50
C GLU A 86 -22.93 10.26 -10.67
N SER A 87 -23.06 9.17 -9.89
CA SER A 87 -21.99 8.63 -9.03
C SER A 87 -21.95 7.12 -9.20
N VAL A 88 -21.05 6.60 -10.05
CA VAL A 88 -21.18 5.25 -10.62
C VAL A 88 -19.84 4.51 -10.66
N VAL A 89 -19.88 3.22 -10.30
CA VAL A 89 -18.76 2.31 -10.53
C VAL A 89 -18.74 1.88 -11.99
N VAL A 90 -17.61 2.04 -12.64
CA VAL A 90 -17.37 1.74 -14.06
C VAL A 90 -16.12 0.88 -14.17
N ASP A 91 -16.27 -0.42 -13.96
CA ASP A 91 -15.18 -1.39 -14.06
C ASP A 91 -15.68 -2.78 -14.46
N GLY A 92 -14.75 -3.75 -14.57
CA GLY A 92 -15.05 -5.11 -15.02
C GLY A 92 -16.05 -5.89 -14.14
N SER A 93 -16.45 -5.39 -12.97
CA SER A 93 -17.49 -5.98 -12.14
C SER A 93 -18.91 -5.61 -12.60
N VAL A 94 -19.03 -4.55 -13.39
CA VAL A 94 -20.32 -4.02 -13.90
C VAL A 94 -20.53 -4.52 -15.33
N PRO A 95 -21.61 -5.27 -15.61
CA PRO A 95 -21.95 -5.67 -16.97
C PRO A 95 -22.08 -4.46 -17.89
N LYS A 96 -21.48 -4.52 -19.08
CA LYS A 96 -21.53 -3.45 -20.11
C LYS A 96 -21.07 -2.07 -19.58
N TRP A 97 -20.07 -2.07 -18.72
CA TRP A 97 -19.52 -0.85 -18.14
C TRP A 97 -19.05 0.16 -19.20
N ASP A 98 -18.57 -0.31 -20.33
CA ASP A 98 -18.13 0.50 -21.48
C ASP A 98 -19.30 1.26 -22.13
N GLU A 99 -20.46 0.61 -22.36
CA GLU A 99 -21.67 1.27 -22.83
C GLU A 99 -22.17 2.29 -21.79
N LEU A 100 -22.10 1.95 -20.50
CA LEU A 100 -22.49 2.86 -19.42
C LEU A 100 -21.60 4.10 -19.38
N LEU A 101 -20.28 3.94 -19.52
CA LEU A 101 -19.33 5.06 -19.57
C LEU A 101 -19.66 6.02 -20.71
N VAL A 102 -19.84 5.51 -21.93
CA VAL A 102 -20.21 6.33 -23.09
C VAL A 102 -21.53 7.08 -22.84
N LYS A 103 -22.55 6.40 -22.31
CA LYS A 103 -23.84 7.03 -21.97
C LYS A 103 -23.67 8.19 -20.98
N LEU A 104 -22.84 8.02 -19.94
CA LEU A 104 -22.59 9.07 -18.95
C LEU A 104 -21.87 10.27 -19.56
N LEU A 105 -20.87 10.05 -20.39
CA LEU A 105 -20.15 11.13 -21.10
C LEU A 105 -21.06 11.88 -22.07
N LEU A 106 -21.96 11.18 -22.78
CA LEU A 106 -22.96 11.82 -23.65
C LEU A 106 -24.00 12.62 -22.86
N LYS A 107 -24.43 12.16 -21.68
CA LYS A 107 -25.27 12.96 -20.77
C LYS A 107 -24.58 14.26 -20.35
N ASN A 108 -23.28 14.18 -20.00
CA ASN A 108 -22.50 15.37 -19.66
C ASN A 108 -22.38 16.33 -20.85
N ALA A 109 -22.08 15.83 -22.04
CA ALA A 109 -21.99 16.61 -23.25
C ALA A 109 -23.32 17.29 -23.61
N ALA A 110 -24.46 16.67 -23.31
CA ALA A 110 -25.79 17.22 -23.53
C ALA A 110 -26.26 18.18 -22.41
N GLY A 111 -25.46 18.41 -21.36
CA GLY A 111 -25.83 19.24 -20.21
C GLY A 111 -26.92 18.62 -19.33
N MET A 112 -27.09 17.29 -19.39
CA MET A 112 -28.06 16.53 -18.58
C MET A 112 -27.46 16.04 -17.26
N ALA A 113 -26.14 16.09 -17.13
CA ALA A 113 -25.37 15.77 -15.93
C ALA A 113 -24.08 16.59 -15.92
N ASP A 114 -24.07 17.66 -15.15
CA ASP A 114 -22.92 18.58 -15.08
C ASP A 114 -21.75 17.98 -14.28
N HIS A 115 -22.07 17.27 -13.21
CA HIS A 115 -21.09 16.69 -12.28
C HIS A 115 -21.22 15.16 -12.23
N ILE A 116 -20.22 14.47 -12.75
CA ILE A 116 -20.15 13.01 -12.77
C ILE A 116 -18.96 12.53 -11.94
N CYS A 117 -19.17 11.53 -11.09
CA CYS A 117 -18.10 10.81 -10.40
C CYS A 117 -18.04 9.35 -10.86
N LEU A 118 -16.91 8.96 -11.42
CA LEU A 118 -16.64 7.61 -11.92
C LEU A 118 -15.63 6.94 -10.99
N TYR A 119 -15.97 5.76 -10.49
CA TYR A 119 -15.06 4.91 -9.71
C TYR A 119 -14.65 3.72 -10.56
N THR A 120 -13.35 3.52 -10.71
CA THR A 120 -12.84 2.48 -11.61
C THR A 120 -11.57 1.85 -11.09
N THR A 121 -11.15 0.73 -11.67
CA THR A 121 -9.84 0.15 -11.36
C THR A 121 -8.76 0.65 -12.32
N HIS A 122 -7.49 0.61 -11.88
CA HIS A 122 -6.34 0.91 -12.75
C HIS A 122 -6.36 0.08 -14.03
N ASN A 123 -6.76 -1.18 -13.92
CA ASN A 123 -6.85 -2.09 -15.07
C ASN A 123 -7.93 -1.63 -16.07
N THR A 124 -9.08 -1.21 -15.59
CA THR A 124 -10.16 -0.70 -16.46
C THR A 124 -9.80 0.66 -17.04
N ALA A 125 -9.30 1.59 -16.22
CA ALA A 125 -8.90 2.94 -16.66
C ALA A 125 -7.79 2.92 -17.72
N SER A 126 -6.93 1.88 -17.73
CA SER A 126 -5.87 1.69 -18.73
C SER A 126 -6.29 0.86 -19.94
N SER A 127 -7.52 0.38 -20.01
CA SER A 127 -8.00 -0.37 -21.17
C SER A 127 -8.26 0.53 -22.36
N ASP A 128 -8.07 0.00 -23.58
CA ASP A 128 -8.36 0.73 -24.82
C ASP A 128 -9.81 1.22 -24.89
N LYS A 129 -10.75 0.43 -24.41
CA LYS A 129 -12.18 0.81 -24.34
C LYS A 129 -12.41 2.06 -23.50
N PHE A 130 -11.78 2.14 -22.31
CA PHE A 130 -11.94 3.27 -21.42
C PHE A 130 -11.26 4.51 -21.99
N THR A 131 -10.03 4.39 -22.43
CA THR A 131 -9.24 5.53 -22.93
C THR A 131 -9.82 6.10 -24.21
N GLN A 132 -10.28 5.25 -25.14
CA GLN A 132 -10.98 5.68 -26.37
C GLN A 132 -12.32 6.36 -26.05
N ALA A 133 -13.13 5.79 -25.13
CA ALA A 133 -14.38 6.42 -24.73
C ALA A 133 -14.16 7.83 -24.17
N MET A 134 -13.14 8.02 -23.31
CA MET A 134 -12.78 9.33 -22.77
C MET A 134 -12.31 10.29 -23.86
N GLN A 135 -11.47 9.85 -24.79
CA GLN A 135 -10.92 10.71 -25.85
C GLN A 135 -11.98 11.14 -26.88
N ILE A 136 -12.94 10.26 -27.18
CA ILE A 136 -13.94 10.50 -28.23
C ILE A 136 -15.16 11.26 -27.69
N ASN A 137 -15.63 10.90 -26.47
CA ASN A 137 -16.93 11.38 -25.98
C ASN A 137 -16.83 12.49 -24.92
N LEU A 138 -15.62 12.86 -24.49
CA LEU A 138 -15.45 13.98 -23.57
C LEU A 138 -15.71 15.30 -24.29
N HIS A 139 -16.68 16.07 -23.79
CA HIS A 139 -17.00 17.38 -24.37
C HIS A 139 -15.89 18.40 -24.11
N THR A 140 -15.60 19.25 -25.09
CA THR A 140 -14.50 20.24 -25.07
C THR A 140 -14.58 21.25 -23.91
N GLY A 141 -15.76 21.48 -23.34
CA GLY A 141 -15.98 22.39 -22.21
C GLY A 141 -15.99 21.70 -20.84
N THR A 142 -15.79 20.39 -20.79
CA THR A 142 -15.80 19.62 -19.54
C THR A 142 -14.42 19.52 -18.95
N ASP A 143 -14.27 19.96 -17.71
CA ASP A 143 -13.05 19.74 -16.93
C ASP A 143 -13.01 18.30 -16.40
N VAL A 144 -11.83 17.69 -16.35
CA VAL A 144 -11.64 16.35 -15.78
C VAL A 144 -10.66 16.41 -14.62
N LEU A 145 -11.08 15.85 -13.49
CA LEU A 145 -10.20 15.52 -12.36
C LEU A 145 -9.89 14.02 -12.36
N PHE A 146 -8.63 13.69 -12.42
CA PHE A 146 -8.13 12.32 -12.27
C PHE A 146 -7.48 12.14 -10.90
N VAL A 147 -8.02 11.23 -10.11
CA VAL A 147 -7.50 10.83 -8.80
C VAL A 147 -6.99 9.40 -8.90
N GLY A 148 -5.68 9.22 -8.78
CA GLY A 148 -5.04 7.91 -8.72
C GLY A 148 -4.76 7.52 -7.27
N ASP A 149 -5.50 6.55 -6.72
CA ASP A 149 -5.17 5.97 -5.42
C ASP A 149 -4.12 4.89 -5.60
N GLU A 150 -3.18 4.78 -4.66
CA GLU A 150 -1.98 3.96 -4.81
C GLU A 150 -1.33 4.14 -6.20
N THR A 151 -1.16 5.40 -6.57
CA THR A 151 -0.81 5.85 -7.93
C THR A 151 0.49 5.25 -8.46
N HIS A 152 1.33 4.71 -7.60
CA HIS A 152 2.54 4.01 -7.99
C HIS A 152 2.29 2.82 -8.95
N TRP A 153 1.11 2.20 -8.91
CA TRP A 153 0.71 1.18 -9.88
C TRP A 153 0.62 1.74 -11.30
N LEU A 154 0.15 2.98 -11.44
CA LEU A 154 -0.04 3.65 -12.73
C LEU A 154 1.27 3.95 -13.46
N GLY A 155 2.41 3.96 -12.77
CA GLY A 155 3.72 4.04 -13.39
C GLY A 155 4.14 2.77 -14.15
N ALA A 156 3.53 1.61 -13.86
CA ALA A 156 3.84 0.37 -14.57
C ALA A 156 3.43 0.45 -16.04
N ARG A 157 4.24 -0.15 -16.92
CA ARG A 157 4.02 -0.16 -18.38
C ARG A 157 2.59 -0.60 -18.75
N LYS A 158 2.02 -1.53 -17.99
CA LYS A 158 0.66 -2.04 -18.19
C LYS A 158 -0.42 -0.96 -17.95
N PHE A 159 -0.22 -0.06 -16.99
CA PHE A 159 -1.27 0.86 -16.52
C PHE A 159 -1.07 2.31 -16.97
N GLN A 160 0.05 2.64 -17.59
CA GLN A 160 0.36 4.01 -17.99
C GLN A 160 -0.63 4.62 -19.00
N GLN A 161 -1.37 3.80 -19.74
CA GLN A 161 -2.43 4.27 -20.67
C GLN A 161 -3.57 5.01 -19.94
N ALA A 162 -3.77 4.76 -18.63
CA ALA A 162 -4.75 5.51 -17.82
C ALA A 162 -4.36 7.00 -17.64
N LEU A 163 -3.09 7.34 -17.83
CA LEU A 163 -2.55 8.69 -17.59
C LEU A 163 -2.76 9.59 -18.82
N LEU A 164 -4.03 9.90 -19.14
CA LEU A 164 -4.35 10.69 -20.33
C LEU A 164 -3.93 12.17 -20.16
N PRO A 165 -3.29 12.77 -21.16
CA PRO A 165 -2.89 14.19 -21.11
C PRO A 165 -4.04 15.17 -20.99
N CYS A 166 -5.24 14.80 -21.51
CA CYS A 166 -6.44 15.64 -21.50
C CYS A 166 -7.05 15.82 -20.09
N TYR A 167 -6.64 15.04 -19.09
CA TYR A 167 -7.08 15.23 -17.72
C TYR A 167 -6.41 16.47 -17.12
N LYS A 168 -7.22 17.52 -16.94
CA LYS A 168 -6.74 18.86 -16.58
C LYS A 168 -6.25 18.92 -15.13
N TYR A 169 -7.02 18.34 -14.20
CA TYR A 169 -6.72 18.31 -12.79
C TYR A 169 -6.28 16.91 -12.36
N ARG A 170 -5.26 16.81 -11.53
CA ARG A 170 -4.65 15.50 -11.19
C ARG A 170 -4.24 15.47 -9.74
N ILE A 171 -4.64 14.40 -9.06
CA ILE A 171 -4.21 14.06 -7.70
C ILE A 171 -3.68 12.63 -7.73
N GLY A 172 -2.41 12.45 -7.38
CA GLY A 172 -1.84 11.13 -7.14
C GLY A 172 -1.69 10.89 -5.65
N LEU A 173 -2.15 9.74 -5.15
CA LEU A 173 -2.04 9.36 -3.75
C LEU A 173 -1.10 8.16 -3.63
N SER A 174 -0.08 8.26 -2.79
CA SER A 174 0.78 7.13 -2.44
C SER A 174 1.46 7.39 -1.10
N ALA A 175 1.77 6.34 -0.36
CA ALA A 175 2.69 6.45 0.77
C ALA A 175 4.15 6.45 0.31
N THR A 176 4.42 5.87 -0.87
CA THR A 176 5.74 5.71 -1.47
C THR A 176 5.58 5.73 -2.99
N PRO A 177 5.64 6.91 -3.63
CA PRO A 177 5.44 7.03 -5.07
C PRO A 177 6.61 6.47 -5.89
N SER A 178 7.82 6.45 -5.34
CA SER A 178 9.01 5.92 -6.01
C SER A 178 8.85 4.44 -6.32
N ARG A 179 9.13 4.04 -7.54
CA ARG A 179 9.04 2.65 -8.00
C ARG A 179 10.42 2.00 -7.94
N TRP A 180 10.56 0.98 -7.10
CA TRP A 180 11.80 0.23 -7.01
C TRP A 180 12.07 -0.51 -8.32
N PHE A 181 13.29 -0.40 -8.83
CA PHE A 181 13.73 -0.97 -10.10
C PHE A 181 13.00 -0.45 -11.36
N ASP A 182 12.23 0.66 -11.26
CA ASP A 182 11.51 1.26 -12.37
C ASP A 182 11.58 2.80 -12.29
N ASP A 183 12.78 3.33 -12.49
CA ASP A 183 13.04 4.78 -12.46
C ASP A 183 12.25 5.50 -13.55
N ALA A 184 12.09 4.87 -14.72
CA ALA A 184 11.29 5.43 -15.82
C ALA A 184 9.80 5.54 -15.46
N GLY A 185 9.25 4.55 -14.76
CA GLY A 185 7.88 4.60 -14.25
C GLY A 185 7.70 5.67 -13.18
N THR A 186 8.68 5.84 -12.31
CA THR A 186 8.71 6.92 -11.29
C THR A 186 8.74 8.29 -11.96
N ALA A 187 9.67 8.51 -12.88
CA ALA A 187 9.79 9.78 -13.60
C ALA A 187 8.51 10.16 -14.33
N ARG A 188 7.84 9.17 -14.96
CA ARG A 188 6.56 9.38 -15.64
C ARG A 188 5.45 9.83 -14.69
N LEU A 189 5.37 9.27 -13.49
CA LEU A 189 4.39 9.69 -12.49
C LEU A 189 4.66 11.11 -12.02
N VAL A 190 5.92 11.42 -11.71
CA VAL A 190 6.33 12.77 -11.29
C VAL A 190 5.97 13.81 -12.36
N ASP A 191 6.32 13.55 -13.61
CA ASP A 191 5.97 14.43 -14.74
C ASP A 191 4.44 14.57 -14.89
N TYR A 192 3.70 13.47 -14.88
CA TYR A 192 2.25 13.50 -15.04
C TYR A 192 1.55 14.30 -13.95
N TYR A 193 2.02 14.24 -12.71
CA TYR A 193 1.47 15.00 -11.58
C TYR A 193 2.11 16.39 -11.40
N GLY A 194 2.83 16.91 -12.40
CA GLY A 194 3.27 18.29 -12.48
C GLY A 194 4.62 18.57 -11.83
N ASN A 195 5.51 17.57 -11.78
CA ASN A 195 6.89 17.67 -11.28
C ASN A 195 6.99 18.21 -9.83
N ALA A 196 5.95 17.97 -9.03
CA ALA A 196 5.90 18.37 -7.63
C ALA A 196 5.21 17.28 -6.79
N ASN A 197 5.62 17.16 -5.53
CA ASN A 197 5.00 16.30 -4.54
C ASN A 197 4.74 17.11 -3.25
N PHE A 198 3.83 16.62 -2.44
CA PHE A 198 3.66 17.04 -1.06
C PHE A 198 3.95 15.83 -0.17
N GLU A 199 4.83 16.01 0.79
CA GLU A 199 5.24 14.95 1.70
C GLU A 199 4.67 15.16 3.09
N PHE A 200 4.15 14.08 3.68
CA PHE A 200 3.84 13.95 5.10
C PHE A 200 4.29 12.56 5.53
N THR A 201 5.50 12.50 6.04
CA THR A 201 6.23 11.26 6.29
C THR A 201 5.70 10.49 7.53
N ILE A 202 6.19 9.25 7.73
CA ILE A 202 5.95 8.51 8.96
C ILE A 202 6.48 9.29 10.16
N LYS A 203 7.64 9.94 10.02
CA LYS A 203 8.24 10.78 11.05
C LYS A 203 7.32 11.94 11.44
N ASP A 204 6.79 12.66 10.45
CA ASP A 204 5.85 13.75 10.70
C ASP A 204 4.60 13.23 11.42
N ALA A 205 4.06 12.10 10.99
CA ALA A 205 2.87 11.50 11.61
C ALA A 205 3.10 10.97 13.04
N LEU A 206 4.34 10.65 13.42
CA LEU A 206 4.74 10.25 14.77
C LEU A 206 5.01 11.45 15.68
N THR A 207 5.36 12.62 15.13
CA THR A 207 5.74 13.82 15.88
C THR A 207 4.63 14.86 15.96
N GLU A 208 3.83 14.99 14.89
CA GLU A 208 2.76 15.97 14.81
C GLU A 208 1.49 15.52 15.58
N TYR A 209 0.84 16.49 16.24
CA TYR A 209 -0.38 16.23 17.00
C TYR A 209 -1.64 16.39 16.14
N ASN A 210 -2.55 15.44 16.28
CA ASN A 210 -3.90 15.53 15.77
C ASN A 210 -4.72 16.42 16.73
N PRO A 211 -5.15 17.62 16.31
CA PRO A 211 -5.85 18.55 17.18
C PRO A 211 -7.23 18.06 17.64
N MET A 212 -7.80 17.05 16.96
CA MET A 212 -9.11 16.49 17.34
C MET A 212 -9.01 15.48 18.48
N THR A 213 -7.88 14.78 18.60
CA THR A 213 -7.69 13.70 19.57
C THR A 213 -6.67 14.03 20.66
N GLY A 214 -5.83 15.06 20.46
CA GLY A 214 -4.70 15.39 21.33
C GLY A 214 -3.59 14.34 21.33
N LYS A 215 -3.63 13.38 20.40
CA LYS A 215 -2.61 12.32 20.22
C LYS A 215 -1.85 12.56 18.91
N HIS A 216 -0.71 11.91 18.73
CA HIS A 216 -0.03 11.88 17.42
C HIS A 216 -0.89 11.17 16.37
N PHE A 217 -0.62 11.38 15.07
CA PHE A 217 -1.37 10.71 14.00
C PHE A 217 -1.09 9.21 13.93
N LEU A 218 0.12 8.79 14.31
CA LEU A 218 0.53 7.39 14.47
C LEU A 218 1.00 7.14 15.90
N VAL A 219 1.03 5.87 16.34
CA VAL A 219 1.60 5.50 17.63
C VAL A 219 3.09 5.22 17.53
N ASN A 220 3.85 5.61 18.53
CA ASN A 220 5.25 5.24 18.65
C ASN A 220 5.41 3.71 18.74
N TYR A 221 6.53 3.18 18.28
CA TYR A 221 6.75 1.75 18.21
C TYR A 221 8.19 1.34 18.53
N HIS A 222 8.34 0.10 18.99
CA HIS A 222 9.62 -0.58 19.07
C HIS A 222 9.80 -1.46 17.83
N TYR A 223 10.99 -1.43 17.24
CA TYR A 223 11.37 -2.28 16.12
C TYR A 223 12.41 -3.29 16.56
N LEU A 224 12.01 -4.54 16.61
CA LEU A 224 12.77 -5.66 17.17
C LEU A 224 13.18 -6.60 16.04
N ILE A 225 14.45 -6.62 15.72
CA ILE A 225 15.00 -7.41 14.61
C ILE A 225 15.67 -8.65 15.16
N SER A 226 15.24 -9.81 14.68
CA SER A 226 15.84 -11.11 14.99
C SER A 226 16.58 -11.64 13.77
N LYS A 227 17.83 -12.09 13.97
CA LYS A 227 18.65 -12.71 12.93
C LYS A 227 18.51 -14.22 12.99
N VAL A 228 18.33 -14.85 11.83
CA VAL A 228 18.31 -16.30 11.65
C VAL A 228 19.21 -16.68 10.49
N SER A 229 19.79 -17.89 10.54
CA SER A 229 20.62 -18.43 9.46
C SER A 229 19.81 -19.39 8.59
N LEU A 230 20.18 -19.52 7.34
CA LEU A 230 19.73 -20.60 6.48
C LEU A 230 20.34 -21.93 6.99
N ASP A 231 19.59 -23.02 6.85
CA ASP A 231 20.16 -24.35 7.04
C ASP A 231 21.14 -24.74 5.92
N GLU A 232 21.73 -25.95 6.00
CA GLU A 232 22.74 -26.36 5.02
C GLU A 232 22.17 -26.51 3.61
N ASP A 233 20.98 -27.09 3.45
CA ASP A 233 20.33 -27.32 2.17
C ASP A 233 19.88 -25.98 1.57
N GLU A 234 19.24 -25.11 2.37
CA GLU A 234 18.84 -23.76 1.97
C GLU A 234 20.06 -22.92 1.55
N THR A 235 21.16 -23.02 2.29
CA THR A 235 22.42 -22.31 1.98
C THR A 235 23.00 -22.78 0.66
N GLN A 236 23.02 -24.10 0.41
CA GLN A 236 23.51 -24.65 -0.84
C GLN A 236 22.66 -24.20 -2.02
N GLU A 237 21.32 -24.33 -1.91
CA GLU A 237 20.40 -23.88 -2.95
C GLU A 237 20.55 -22.37 -3.23
N TYR A 238 20.69 -21.57 -2.19
CA TYR A 238 20.90 -20.13 -2.31
C TYR A 238 22.17 -19.80 -3.10
N LYS A 239 23.30 -20.47 -2.81
CA LYS A 239 24.56 -20.28 -3.52
C LYS A 239 24.45 -20.66 -4.99
N GLU A 240 23.81 -21.77 -5.31
CA GLU A 240 23.61 -22.22 -6.69
C GLU A 240 22.76 -21.23 -7.50
N VAL A 241 21.67 -20.75 -6.89
CA VAL A 241 20.79 -19.75 -7.52
C VAL A 241 21.54 -18.44 -7.73
N SER A 242 22.30 -17.96 -6.74
CA SER A 242 23.08 -16.72 -6.80
C SER A 242 24.15 -16.78 -7.89
N ALA A 243 24.86 -17.90 -8.04
CA ALA A 243 25.84 -18.09 -9.10
C ALA A 243 25.19 -18.06 -10.51
N ARG A 244 23.98 -18.62 -10.67
CA ARG A 244 23.23 -18.54 -11.93
C ARG A 244 22.76 -17.12 -12.24
N ILE A 245 22.28 -16.39 -11.22
CA ILE A 245 21.88 -14.99 -11.35
C ILE A 245 23.08 -14.15 -11.82
N SER A 246 24.25 -14.32 -11.21
CA SER A 246 25.47 -13.58 -11.55
C SER A 246 25.85 -13.73 -13.03
N LYS A 247 25.75 -14.95 -13.56
CA LYS A 247 26.02 -15.24 -14.98
C LYS A 247 25.01 -14.54 -15.91
N LEU A 248 23.70 -14.63 -15.61
CA LEU A 248 22.64 -14.05 -16.43
C LEU A 248 22.60 -12.52 -16.34
N TRP A 249 23.01 -11.96 -15.20
CA TRP A 249 23.05 -10.51 -15.01
C TRP A 249 23.87 -9.77 -16.07
N LYS A 250 24.95 -10.37 -16.50
CA LYS A 250 25.82 -9.83 -17.56
C LYS A 250 25.20 -9.88 -18.97
N MET A 251 24.21 -10.73 -19.17
CA MET A 251 23.58 -11.00 -20.48
C MET A 251 22.23 -10.33 -20.68
N LYS A 252 21.62 -9.79 -19.62
CA LYS A 252 20.22 -9.34 -19.58
C LYS A 252 19.89 -8.24 -20.59
N ASP A 253 20.84 -7.32 -20.84
CA ASP A 253 20.59 -6.13 -21.68
C ASP A 253 20.51 -6.47 -23.17
N ASN A 254 21.10 -7.61 -23.58
CA ASN A 254 21.20 -8.05 -24.98
C ASN A 254 20.36 -9.29 -25.29
N ASN A 255 19.69 -9.88 -24.30
CA ASN A 255 18.92 -11.14 -24.49
C ASN A 255 17.63 -11.13 -23.66
N PRO A 256 16.46 -11.00 -24.29
CA PRO A 256 15.16 -11.01 -23.59
C PRO A 256 14.88 -12.29 -22.81
N ASP A 257 15.32 -13.45 -23.30
CA ASP A 257 15.14 -14.75 -22.61
C ASP A 257 16.00 -14.82 -21.34
N ALA A 258 17.20 -14.22 -21.37
CA ALA A 258 18.05 -14.09 -20.22
C ALA A 258 17.42 -13.17 -19.15
N ALA A 259 16.76 -12.09 -19.58
CA ALA A 259 16.04 -11.19 -18.68
C ALA A 259 14.88 -11.88 -17.96
N LEU A 260 14.06 -12.65 -18.67
CA LEU A 260 12.95 -13.43 -18.10
C LEU A 260 13.46 -14.53 -17.15
N SER A 261 14.53 -15.21 -17.52
CA SER A 261 15.16 -16.24 -16.68
C SER A 261 15.76 -15.63 -15.41
N LEU A 262 16.34 -14.45 -15.52
CA LEU A 262 16.88 -13.69 -14.39
C LEU A 262 15.77 -13.33 -13.39
N GLU A 263 14.64 -12.83 -13.84
CA GLU A 263 13.50 -12.49 -12.99
C GLU A 263 13.03 -13.70 -12.17
N ARG A 264 12.86 -14.86 -12.80
CA ARG A 264 12.49 -16.12 -12.13
C ARG A 264 13.52 -16.56 -11.08
N LEU A 265 14.80 -16.44 -11.38
CA LEU A 265 15.86 -16.80 -10.42
C LEU A 265 15.93 -15.82 -9.25
N MET A 266 15.72 -14.52 -9.50
CA MET A 266 15.63 -13.52 -8.44
C MET A 266 14.45 -13.79 -7.50
N GLU A 267 13.30 -14.18 -8.05
CA GLU A 267 12.14 -14.60 -7.26
C GLU A 267 12.44 -15.88 -6.46
N LYS A 268 13.07 -16.87 -7.08
CA LYS A 268 13.47 -18.11 -6.40
C LYS A 268 14.41 -17.82 -5.23
N ARG A 269 15.44 -16.99 -5.45
CA ARG A 269 16.38 -16.56 -4.40
C ARG A 269 15.64 -15.86 -3.24
N ALA A 270 14.76 -14.92 -3.56
CA ALA A 270 13.96 -14.22 -2.56
C ALA A 270 13.05 -15.17 -1.77
N ASN A 271 12.55 -16.22 -2.40
CA ASN A 271 11.70 -17.22 -1.75
C ASN A 271 12.49 -18.11 -0.77
N ILE A 272 13.74 -18.44 -1.03
CA ILE A 272 14.60 -19.16 -0.09
C ILE A 272 14.73 -18.34 1.22
N ILE A 273 15.14 -17.07 1.12
CA ILE A 273 15.24 -16.16 2.28
C ILE A 273 13.90 -16.00 2.99
N LYS A 274 12.83 -15.83 2.24
CA LYS A 274 11.50 -15.60 2.78
C LYS A 274 10.99 -16.77 3.62
N ASN A 275 11.26 -18.00 3.16
CA ASN A 275 10.73 -19.23 3.74
C ASN A 275 11.74 -20.01 4.60
N ALA A 276 12.87 -19.40 4.96
CA ALA A 276 13.90 -20.03 5.77
C ALA A 276 13.32 -20.75 7.00
N SER A 277 13.70 -22.00 7.19
CA SER A 277 13.17 -22.92 8.21
C SER A 277 13.38 -22.40 9.64
N ALA A 278 14.52 -21.77 9.91
CA ALA A 278 14.84 -21.19 11.20
C ALA A 278 13.88 -20.07 11.66
N LYS A 279 13.09 -19.50 10.75
CA LYS A 279 12.09 -18.48 11.10
C LYS A 279 10.96 -19.03 11.96
N TYR A 280 10.63 -20.30 11.85
CA TYR A 280 9.59 -20.92 12.68
C TYR A 280 10.03 -21.03 14.15
N THR A 281 11.26 -21.49 14.39
CA THR A 281 11.83 -21.52 15.73
C THR A 281 11.92 -20.12 16.33
N GLN A 282 12.32 -19.12 15.51
CA GLN A 282 12.37 -17.74 15.97
C GLN A 282 10.97 -17.18 16.26
N LEU A 283 9.95 -17.57 15.48
CA LEU A 283 8.56 -17.22 15.80
C LEU A 283 8.14 -17.72 17.18
N GLU A 284 8.47 -18.97 17.53
CA GLU A 284 8.17 -19.54 18.84
C GLU A 284 8.85 -18.76 19.97
N VAL A 285 10.11 -18.38 19.79
CA VAL A 285 10.85 -17.53 20.76
C VAL A 285 10.16 -16.17 20.95
N ILE A 286 9.72 -15.54 19.85
CA ILE A 286 8.99 -14.25 19.91
C ILE A 286 7.64 -14.42 20.63
N LEU A 287 6.91 -15.49 20.34
CA LEU A 287 5.64 -15.76 21.02
C LEU A 287 5.84 -15.99 22.51
N ASP A 288 6.89 -16.73 22.93
CA ASP A 288 7.25 -16.93 24.33
C ASP A 288 7.60 -15.60 25.03
N GLU A 289 8.32 -14.71 24.34
CA GLU A 289 8.62 -13.37 24.85
C GLU A 289 7.34 -12.55 25.06
N ILE A 290 6.42 -12.58 24.10
CA ILE A 290 5.14 -11.86 24.19
C ILE A 290 4.32 -12.41 25.36
N GLU A 291 4.24 -13.73 25.52
CA GLU A 291 3.50 -14.39 26.61
C GLU A 291 4.07 -14.10 27.99
N LYS A 292 5.38 -14.03 28.14
CA LYS A 292 6.04 -13.60 29.38
C LYS A 292 5.70 -12.19 29.80
N ASN A 293 5.42 -11.32 28.83
CA ASN A 293 5.06 -9.93 29.04
C ASN A 293 3.54 -9.70 29.15
N GLY A 294 2.72 -10.74 29.06
CA GLY A 294 1.28 -10.69 29.16
C GLY A 294 0.58 -11.62 28.17
N ARG A 295 -0.74 -11.47 28.05
CA ARG A 295 -1.52 -12.27 27.11
C ARG A 295 -1.26 -11.84 25.67
N ILE A 296 -1.17 -12.81 24.75
CA ILE A 296 -1.14 -12.51 23.32
C ILE A 296 -2.51 -11.97 22.91
N GLU A 297 -2.53 -10.74 22.47
CA GLU A 297 -3.70 -10.04 21.93
C GLU A 297 -3.29 -9.06 20.82
N ASN A 298 -4.20 -8.80 19.90
CA ASN A 298 -3.99 -7.83 18.82
C ASN A 298 -2.73 -8.11 17.98
N LEU A 299 -2.41 -9.41 17.78
CA LEU A 299 -1.24 -9.87 17.05
C LEU A 299 -1.56 -10.05 15.57
N ILE A 300 -0.70 -9.53 14.68
CA ILE A 300 -0.74 -9.85 13.26
C ILE A 300 0.60 -10.48 12.86
N ILE A 301 0.53 -11.63 12.19
CA ILE A 301 1.70 -12.32 11.64
C ILE A 301 1.64 -12.30 10.13
N PHE A 302 2.59 -11.64 9.49
CA PHE A 302 2.70 -11.56 8.03
C PHE A 302 3.56 -12.70 7.51
N VAL A 303 2.94 -13.56 6.70
CA VAL A 303 3.55 -14.80 6.20
C VAL A 303 3.54 -14.88 4.68
N SER A 304 4.35 -15.76 4.11
CA SER A 304 4.24 -16.19 2.72
C SER A 304 3.14 -17.28 2.57
N PRO A 305 2.67 -17.56 1.34
CA PRO A 305 1.77 -18.69 1.09
C PRO A 305 2.33 -20.03 1.56
N GLN A 306 3.65 -20.22 1.50
CA GLN A 306 4.32 -21.45 1.93
C GLN A 306 4.39 -21.58 3.46
N GLN A 307 4.45 -20.48 4.18
CA GLN A 307 4.59 -20.46 5.65
C GLN A 307 3.26 -20.67 6.38
N ILE A 308 2.12 -20.42 5.73
CA ILE A 308 0.83 -20.28 6.44
C ILE A 308 0.47 -21.52 7.24
N SER A 309 0.61 -22.73 6.68
CA SER A 309 0.22 -23.98 7.35
C SER A 309 1.01 -24.22 8.63
N ASN A 310 2.32 -24.00 8.58
CA ASN A 310 3.20 -24.21 9.74
C ASN A 310 2.92 -23.18 10.83
N VAL A 311 2.69 -21.92 10.46
CA VAL A 311 2.36 -20.86 11.42
C VAL A 311 1.01 -21.12 12.09
N LEU A 312 0.00 -21.55 11.32
CA LEU A 312 -1.30 -21.92 11.90
C LEU A 312 -1.16 -23.10 12.87
N SER A 313 -0.32 -24.11 12.58
CA SER A 313 -0.03 -25.21 13.50
C SER A 313 0.60 -24.73 14.79
N ILE A 314 1.64 -23.90 14.71
CA ILE A 314 2.33 -23.32 15.89
C ILE A 314 1.34 -22.58 16.79
N LEU A 315 0.44 -21.77 16.22
CA LEU A 315 -0.57 -21.05 17.00
C LEU A 315 -1.61 -21.98 17.62
N ALA A 316 -2.03 -23.05 16.90
CA ALA A 316 -2.96 -24.05 17.40
C ALA A 316 -2.37 -24.86 18.54
N ASP A 317 -1.12 -25.29 18.45
CA ASP A 317 -0.42 -26.05 19.49
C ASP A 317 -0.25 -25.24 20.79
N ARG A 318 -0.25 -23.89 20.68
CA ARG A 318 -0.29 -22.97 21.82
C ARG A 318 -1.69 -22.68 22.37
N GLY A 319 -2.74 -23.23 21.75
CA GLY A 319 -4.13 -22.99 22.15
C GLY A 319 -4.62 -21.56 21.90
N LEU A 320 -3.98 -20.82 21.00
CA LEU A 320 -4.41 -19.47 20.63
C LEU A 320 -5.67 -19.50 19.75
N ILE A 321 -6.52 -18.50 19.92
CA ILE A 321 -7.70 -18.30 19.05
C ILE A 321 -7.30 -17.31 17.94
N PHE A 322 -7.25 -17.81 16.72
CA PHE A 322 -6.77 -17.03 15.57
C PHE A 322 -7.59 -17.29 14.32
N HIS A 323 -7.41 -16.45 13.32
CA HIS A 323 -7.93 -16.67 11.96
C HIS A 323 -6.84 -16.32 10.92
N LYS A 324 -6.93 -16.95 9.75
CA LYS A 324 -6.13 -16.54 8.60
C LYS A 324 -6.87 -15.46 7.82
N LEU A 325 -6.12 -14.61 7.13
CA LEU A 325 -6.65 -13.60 6.23
C LEU A 325 -5.81 -13.61 4.94
N THR A 326 -6.42 -14.10 3.86
CA THR A 326 -5.79 -14.29 2.55
C THR A 326 -6.67 -13.66 1.45
N GLU A 327 -6.33 -13.87 0.19
CA GLU A 327 -7.18 -13.43 -0.93
C GLU A 327 -8.48 -14.26 -1.06
N LYS A 328 -8.55 -15.42 -0.40
CA LYS A 328 -9.65 -16.38 -0.54
C LYS A 328 -10.89 -16.02 0.28
N GLU A 329 -10.71 -15.31 1.40
CA GLU A 329 -11.83 -14.91 2.25
C GLU A 329 -12.74 -13.93 1.49
N GLY A 330 -14.05 -14.21 1.52
CA GLY A 330 -15.07 -13.52 0.73
C GLY A 330 -15.19 -12.03 1.04
N THR A 331 -15.37 -11.24 -0.02
CA THR A 331 -15.56 -9.78 0.07
C THR A 331 -17.02 -9.37 -0.07
N LYS A 332 -17.91 -10.31 -0.42
CA LYS A 332 -19.34 -10.04 -0.56
C LYS A 332 -20.08 -10.32 0.76
N PRO A 333 -21.10 -9.52 1.11
CA PRO A 333 -21.93 -9.76 2.28
C PRO A 333 -22.66 -11.12 2.21
N GLU A 334 -22.62 -11.86 3.32
CA GLU A 334 -23.30 -13.15 3.46
C GLU A 334 -24.15 -13.18 4.74
N LYS A 335 -25.31 -13.84 4.68
CA LYS A 335 -26.23 -13.96 5.83
C LYS A 335 -25.59 -14.65 7.05
N ARG A 336 -24.70 -15.65 6.82
CA ARG A 336 -23.98 -16.36 7.90
C ARG A 336 -23.05 -15.45 8.71
N PHE A 337 -22.66 -14.31 8.17
CA PHE A 337 -21.83 -13.30 8.82
C PHE A 337 -22.61 -12.05 9.22
N GLY A 338 -23.95 -12.16 9.36
CA GLY A 338 -24.80 -11.02 9.72
C GLY A 338 -24.83 -9.91 8.67
N ASN A 339 -24.90 -10.28 7.40
CA ASN A 339 -24.83 -9.37 6.23
C ASN A 339 -23.53 -8.59 6.11
N LYS A 340 -22.45 -9.07 6.73
CA LYS A 340 -21.07 -8.60 6.51
C LYS A 340 -20.38 -9.58 5.55
N SER A 341 -19.30 -9.12 4.94
CA SER A 341 -18.39 -10.04 4.25
C SER A 341 -17.61 -10.89 5.27
N GLU A 342 -17.08 -12.02 4.83
CA GLU A 342 -16.23 -12.87 5.68
C GLU A 342 -15.03 -12.07 6.23
N ARG A 343 -14.39 -11.23 5.41
CA ARG A 343 -13.29 -10.35 5.83
C ARG A 343 -13.70 -9.37 6.92
N GLU A 344 -14.84 -8.70 6.77
CA GLU A 344 -15.37 -7.78 7.79
C GLU A 344 -15.72 -8.51 9.08
N HIS A 345 -16.23 -9.73 8.98
CA HIS A 345 -16.51 -10.57 10.15
C HIS A 345 -15.21 -10.90 10.90
N ILE A 346 -14.17 -11.39 10.20
CA ILE A 346 -12.86 -11.69 10.79
C ILE A 346 -12.27 -10.45 11.50
N ILE A 347 -12.30 -9.31 10.84
CA ILE A 347 -11.79 -8.06 11.41
C ILE A 347 -12.62 -7.63 12.64
N SER A 348 -13.95 -7.79 12.58
CA SER A 348 -14.82 -7.48 13.71
C SER A 348 -14.48 -8.35 14.94
N LYS A 349 -14.25 -9.65 14.73
CA LYS A 349 -13.84 -10.61 15.77
C LYS A 349 -12.46 -10.30 16.35
N PHE A 350 -11.53 -9.83 15.52
CA PHE A 350 -10.24 -9.39 16.00
C PHE A 350 -10.32 -8.08 16.80
N LYS A 351 -11.16 -7.13 16.37
CA LYS A 351 -11.40 -5.88 17.11
C LYS A 351 -12.05 -6.11 18.47
N SER A 352 -12.95 -7.11 18.59
CA SER A 352 -13.57 -7.52 19.86
C SER A 352 -12.67 -8.42 20.71
N LYS A 353 -11.45 -8.74 20.25
CA LYS A 353 -10.48 -9.64 20.88
C LYS A 353 -10.94 -11.11 20.97
N ASP A 354 -12.01 -11.49 20.24
CA ASP A 354 -12.42 -12.89 20.10
C ASP A 354 -11.34 -13.69 19.36
N TYR A 355 -10.65 -13.07 18.40
CA TYR A 355 -9.42 -13.57 17.81
C TYR A 355 -8.24 -12.85 18.42
N GLN A 356 -7.29 -13.60 18.96
CA GLN A 356 -6.05 -13.09 19.57
C GLN A 356 -5.02 -12.73 18.48
N ALA A 357 -5.03 -13.49 17.38
CA ALA A 357 -4.09 -13.31 16.27
C ALA A 357 -4.78 -13.41 14.89
N ILE A 358 -4.21 -12.70 13.92
CA ILE A 358 -4.49 -12.87 12.50
C ILE A 358 -3.20 -13.26 11.79
N VAL A 359 -3.24 -14.35 11.00
CA VAL A 359 -2.16 -14.76 10.10
C VAL A 359 -2.50 -14.26 8.69
N ALA A 360 -1.70 -13.32 8.18
CA ALA A 360 -2.02 -12.59 6.96
C ALA A 360 -1.02 -12.87 5.82
N ILE A 361 -1.55 -13.08 4.61
CA ILE A 361 -0.78 -13.08 3.36
C ILE A 361 -1.18 -11.83 2.59
N LYS A 362 -0.27 -11.16 1.91
CA LYS A 362 -0.43 -10.02 0.95
C LYS A 362 -1.75 -9.23 0.96
N CYS A 363 -2.88 -9.84 1.30
CA CYS A 363 -4.22 -9.23 1.29
C CYS A 363 -4.39 -8.05 2.25
N MET A 364 -3.43 -7.87 3.17
CA MET A 364 -3.38 -6.73 4.08
C MET A 364 -2.66 -5.52 3.49
N ASP A 365 -2.08 -5.65 2.31
CA ASP A 365 -1.30 -4.56 1.72
C ASP A 365 -2.21 -3.44 1.21
N GLU A 366 -3.50 -3.72 0.89
CA GLU A 366 -4.45 -2.74 0.36
C GLU A 366 -5.86 -2.85 0.99
N GLY A 367 -6.43 -1.72 1.39
CA GLY A 367 -7.86 -1.57 1.68
C GLY A 367 -8.40 -2.09 3.02
N ILE A 368 -7.65 -2.83 3.82
CA ILE A 368 -8.13 -3.38 5.09
C ILE A 368 -7.65 -2.54 6.28
N ASP A 369 -8.57 -2.05 7.10
CA ASP A 369 -8.28 -1.26 8.28
C ASP A 369 -8.34 -2.08 9.58
N ILE A 370 -7.19 -2.28 10.26
CA ILE A 370 -7.07 -2.99 11.54
C ILE A 370 -6.31 -2.12 12.55
N PRO A 371 -6.91 -1.03 13.03
CA PRO A 371 -6.20 -0.08 13.90
C PRO A 371 -5.89 -0.66 15.29
N THR A 372 -6.58 -1.71 15.71
CA THR A 372 -6.37 -2.36 17.02
C THR A 372 -5.10 -3.21 17.09
N ALA A 373 -4.51 -3.59 15.97
CA ALA A 373 -3.27 -4.36 15.97
C ALA A 373 -2.16 -3.58 16.70
N GLY A 374 -1.63 -4.17 17.76
CA GLY A 374 -0.56 -3.60 18.59
C GLY A 374 0.78 -4.31 18.45
N VAL A 375 0.76 -5.53 17.96
CA VAL A 375 1.94 -6.36 17.72
C VAL A 375 1.93 -6.88 16.30
N GLY A 376 3.02 -6.69 15.59
CA GLY A 376 3.23 -7.22 14.24
C GLY A 376 4.48 -8.10 14.18
N ILE A 377 4.37 -9.27 13.56
CA ILE A 377 5.53 -10.15 13.29
C ILE A 377 5.66 -10.29 11.77
N LEU A 378 6.81 -9.91 11.23
CA LEU A 378 7.15 -9.99 9.81
C LEU A 378 8.02 -11.23 9.58
N MET A 379 7.41 -12.34 9.16
CA MET A 379 8.13 -13.55 8.75
C MET A 379 8.51 -13.54 7.28
N ALA A 380 7.62 -12.98 6.43
CA ALA A 380 7.83 -12.85 5.00
C ALA A 380 8.05 -11.39 4.64
N SER A 381 9.29 -10.93 4.76
CA SER A 381 9.68 -9.62 4.23
C SER A 381 9.71 -9.71 2.71
N SER A 382 8.94 -8.87 2.01
CA SER A 382 9.06 -8.75 0.56
C SER A 382 10.26 -7.86 0.24
N THR A 383 10.88 -8.10 -0.91
CA THR A 383 11.89 -7.18 -1.47
C THR A 383 11.28 -5.85 -1.89
N ASN A 384 9.95 -5.74 -1.84
CA ASN A 384 9.21 -4.52 -2.14
C ASN A 384 9.04 -3.67 -0.87
N PRO A 385 9.75 -2.55 -0.72
CA PRO A 385 9.68 -1.70 0.47
C PRO A 385 8.27 -1.16 0.75
N ARG A 386 7.44 -1.02 -0.28
CA ARG A 386 6.07 -0.50 -0.12
C ARG A 386 5.17 -1.44 0.64
N GLU A 387 5.14 -2.72 0.26
CA GLU A 387 4.35 -3.72 0.99
C GLU A 387 4.73 -3.72 2.47
N TYR A 388 6.01 -3.56 2.72
CA TYR A 388 6.54 -3.50 4.07
C TYR A 388 6.09 -2.23 4.82
N ILE A 389 6.24 -1.05 4.23
CA ILE A 389 5.80 0.23 4.82
C ILE A 389 4.28 0.23 5.04
N GLN A 390 3.51 -0.34 4.13
CA GLN A 390 2.06 -0.49 4.28
C GLN A 390 1.69 -1.40 5.45
N ARG A 391 2.40 -2.53 5.64
CA ARG A 391 2.21 -3.43 6.78
C ARG A 391 2.52 -2.74 8.10
N VAL A 392 3.69 -2.10 8.19
CA VAL A 392 4.09 -1.31 9.36
C VAL A 392 3.06 -0.22 9.64
N GLY A 393 2.66 0.54 8.63
CA GLY A 393 1.66 1.59 8.75
C GLY A 393 0.30 1.11 9.28
N ARG A 394 -0.04 -0.18 9.14
CA ARG A 394 -1.25 -0.75 9.76
C ARG A 394 -1.07 -1.07 11.24
N ILE A 395 0.13 -1.51 11.62
CA ILE A 395 0.45 -1.82 13.01
C ILE A 395 0.59 -0.55 13.85
N ILE A 396 1.09 0.54 13.30
CA ILE A 396 1.32 1.78 14.03
C ILE A 396 0.13 2.79 13.95
N ARG A 397 -1.01 2.41 13.37
CA ARG A 397 -2.21 3.24 13.39
C ARG A 397 -2.71 3.50 14.80
N GLN A 398 -3.25 4.70 15.00
CA GLN A 398 -3.90 5.07 16.25
C GLN A 398 -5.16 4.24 16.50
N SER A 399 -5.33 3.83 17.76
CA SER A 399 -6.55 3.25 18.31
C SER A 399 -6.78 3.81 19.70
N PRO A 400 -8.03 3.88 20.22
CA PRO A 400 -8.32 4.54 21.51
C PRO A 400 -7.43 4.07 22.65
N ASP A 401 -7.22 2.77 22.80
CA ASP A 401 -6.52 2.16 23.95
C ASP A 401 -5.04 1.82 23.64
N LYS A 402 -4.53 2.23 22.47
CA LYS A 402 -3.19 1.86 22.02
C LYS A 402 -2.19 2.96 22.34
N LEU A 403 -1.24 2.66 23.23
CA LEU A 403 -0.18 3.58 23.65
C LEU A 403 1.05 3.48 22.75
N SER A 404 1.42 2.26 22.35
CA SER A 404 2.57 1.97 21.49
C SER A 404 2.33 0.70 20.69
N ALA A 405 3.23 0.41 19.75
CA ALA A 405 3.23 -0.83 18.99
C ALA A 405 4.58 -1.54 19.11
N ARG A 406 4.59 -2.85 18.87
CA ARG A 406 5.79 -3.66 18.74
C ARG A 406 5.83 -4.32 17.38
N LEU A 407 6.94 -4.16 16.70
CA LEU A 407 7.15 -4.73 15.38
C LEU A 407 8.36 -5.64 15.43
N TYR A 408 8.16 -6.93 15.27
CA TYR A 408 9.20 -7.95 15.17
C TYR A 408 9.48 -8.25 13.70
N ASP A 409 10.74 -8.27 13.30
CA ASP A 409 11.15 -8.62 11.94
C ASP A 409 12.19 -9.74 11.98
N ILE A 410 11.91 -10.87 11.31
CA ILE A 410 12.79 -12.03 11.27
C ILE A 410 13.58 -12.00 9.97
N CYS A 411 14.80 -11.52 10.06
CA CYS A 411 15.71 -11.34 8.93
C CYS A 411 16.72 -12.49 8.83
N VAL A 412 17.00 -12.95 7.62
CA VAL A 412 18.09 -13.89 7.38
C VAL A 412 19.41 -13.14 7.42
N ASP A 413 20.38 -13.68 8.16
CA ASP A 413 21.73 -13.11 8.32
C ASP A 413 22.52 -13.15 7.01
N THR A 414 23.66 -12.51 7.00
CA THR A 414 24.55 -12.47 5.83
C THR A 414 25.02 -13.86 5.46
N ILE A 415 24.91 -14.20 4.18
CA ILE A 415 25.35 -15.48 3.65
C ILE A 415 26.81 -15.37 3.23
N HIS A 416 27.67 -16.10 3.90
CA HIS A 416 29.10 -16.10 3.67
C HIS A 416 29.52 -17.17 2.64
N ASN A 417 30.77 -17.05 2.15
CA ASN A 417 31.36 -18.00 1.22
C ASN A 417 30.66 -18.11 -0.13
N LEU A 418 30.20 -16.98 -0.65
CA LEU A 418 29.82 -16.82 -2.06
C LEU A 418 31.07 -16.61 -2.91
N ASP A 419 31.03 -16.99 -4.21
CA ASP A 419 32.05 -16.56 -5.15
C ASP A 419 32.07 -15.04 -5.31
N ASP A 420 33.20 -14.46 -5.77
CA ASP A 420 33.39 -13.02 -5.83
C ASP A 420 32.32 -12.25 -6.61
N GLU A 421 31.84 -12.85 -7.71
CA GLU A 421 30.78 -12.22 -8.54
C GLU A 421 29.43 -12.26 -7.83
N SER A 422 29.07 -13.38 -7.25
CA SER A 422 27.85 -13.55 -6.47
C SER A 422 27.88 -12.67 -5.23
N ALA A 423 29.01 -12.54 -4.56
CA ALA A 423 29.18 -11.66 -3.40
C ALA A 423 29.04 -10.18 -3.76
N ALA A 424 29.55 -9.75 -4.92
CA ALA A 424 29.39 -8.38 -5.39
C ALA A 424 27.93 -8.04 -5.74
N LEU A 425 27.21 -8.99 -6.32
CA LEU A 425 25.77 -8.85 -6.61
C LEU A 425 24.95 -8.86 -5.31
N GLU A 426 25.28 -9.76 -4.38
CA GLU A 426 24.66 -9.88 -3.07
C GLU A 426 24.74 -8.56 -2.31
N ARG A 427 25.90 -7.95 -2.23
CA ARG A 427 26.05 -6.62 -1.60
C ARG A 427 25.13 -5.56 -2.21
N LYS A 428 24.96 -5.54 -3.54
CA LYS A 428 24.08 -4.59 -4.22
C LYS A 428 22.59 -4.82 -3.88
N ILE A 429 22.15 -6.08 -3.82
CA ILE A 429 20.77 -6.42 -3.49
C ILE A 429 20.50 -6.11 -2.02
N ARG A 430 21.43 -6.53 -1.16
CA ARG A 430 21.31 -6.33 0.28
C ARG A 430 21.32 -4.84 0.67
N ALA A 431 22.20 -4.04 0.07
CA ALA A 431 22.20 -2.61 0.29
C ALA A 431 20.84 -1.96 0.05
N LYS A 432 20.11 -2.42 -0.97
CA LYS A 432 18.74 -1.96 -1.23
C LYS A 432 17.74 -2.42 -0.16
N GLU A 433 17.87 -3.64 0.34
CA GLU A 433 17.04 -4.15 1.44
C GLU A 433 17.30 -3.39 2.74
N MET A 434 18.55 -3.04 3.01
CA MET A 434 18.94 -2.30 4.21
C MET A 434 18.33 -0.90 4.28
N VAL A 435 18.18 -0.21 3.15
CA VAL A 435 17.51 1.12 3.12
C VAL A 435 16.14 1.05 3.79
N ARG A 436 15.36 0.03 3.48
CA ARG A 436 14.02 -0.19 4.06
C ARG A 436 14.06 -0.41 5.57
N LEU A 437 14.98 -1.27 6.03
CA LEU A 437 15.11 -1.57 7.46
C LEU A 437 15.56 -0.33 8.23
N LYS A 438 16.50 0.45 7.67
CA LYS A 438 16.98 1.70 8.26
C LYS A 438 15.88 2.74 8.39
N GLU A 439 15.06 2.95 7.35
CA GLU A 439 13.93 3.90 7.38
C GLU A 439 12.97 3.63 8.54
N ILE A 440 12.67 2.36 8.82
CA ILE A 440 11.81 1.99 9.94
C ILE A 440 12.52 2.08 11.27
N ALA A 441 13.79 1.65 11.33
CA ALA A 441 14.58 1.72 12.54
C ALA A 441 14.80 3.17 13.02
N GLU A 442 15.06 4.09 12.10
CA GLU A 442 15.27 5.51 12.41
C GLU A 442 14.08 6.17 13.12
N ASN A 443 12.86 5.69 12.86
CA ASN A 443 11.64 6.21 13.43
C ASN A 443 11.15 5.42 14.67
N ALA A 444 11.84 4.36 15.07
CA ALA A 444 11.51 3.54 16.23
C ALA A 444 12.00 4.18 17.56
N ILE A 445 11.31 3.88 18.66
CA ILE A 445 11.73 4.30 20.02
C ILE A 445 13.15 3.80 20.32
N ASN A 446 13.45 2.55 19.93
CA ASN A 446 14.73 1.88 20.12
C ASN A 446 15.62 1.96 18.87
N SER A 447 15.65 3.12 18.21
CA SER A 447 16.35 3.30 16.93
C SER A 447 17.83 2.90 16.97
N ILE A 448 18.55 3.22 18.05
CA ILE A 448 19.97 2.90 18.20
C ILE A 448 20.19 1.38 18.20
N ASP A 449 19.38 0.64 18.97
CA ASP A 449 19.48 -0.81 19.06
C ASP A 449 19.15 -1.46 17.71
N ALA A 450 18.05 -1.02 17.09
CA ALA A 450 17.62 -1.52 15.79
C ALA A 450 18.65 -1.26 14.69
N LEU A 451 19.22 -0.05 14.62
CA LEU A 451 20.28 0.29 13.66
C LEU A 451 21.55 -0.51 13.91
N THR A 452 21.90 -0.79 15.16
CA THR A 452 23.06 -1.62 15.51
C THR A 452 22.90 -3.04 14.95
N VAL A 453 21.71 -3.65 15.10
CA VAL A 453 21.43 -4.95 14.50
C VAL A 453 21.49 -4.89 12.98
N ILE A 454 20.90 -3.87 12.35
CA ILE A 454 20.90 -3.71 10.88
C ILE A 454 22.33 -3.60 10.34
N ASN A 455 23.19 -2.78 10.97
CA ASN A 455 24.58 -2.63 10.56
C ASN A 455 25.37 -3.93 10.67
N SER A 456 24.96 -4.84 11.57
CA SER A 456 25.56 -6.18 11.65
C SER A 456 25.05 -7.17 10.60
N LEU A 457 24.04 -6.78 9.82
CA LEU A 457 23.53 -7.51 8.66
C LEU A 457 24.19 -7.08 7.34
N GLU A 458 24.91 -5.97 7.31
CA GLU A 458 25.66 -5.46 6.14
C GLU A 458 26.99 -6.22 5.99
#